data_ca05c7294c7ecb8e6173dd4de0fd19fe
#
_entry.id   ca05c7294c7ecb8e6173dd4de0fd19fe
#
_cell.length_a   1.000
_cell.length_b   1.000
_cell.length_c   1.000
_cell.angle_alpha   90.00
_cell.angle_beta   90.00
_cell.angle_gamma   90.00
#
_symmetry.space_group_name_H-M   'P 1'
#
loop_
_entity.id
_entity.type
_entity.pdbx_description
1 polymer ?
#
loop_
_entity_poly.entity_id
_entity_poly.type
_entity_poly.pdbx_seq_one_letter_code
_entity_poly.pdbx_strand_id
1 'polypeptide(L)'
;MKTNKNHNSEFEREAVPTNKLKDWKSFLGMYAGEHAAGTEFMIGPLFLTVGVSAFDLLVGLLLGNLLAVLSWRFLTSNIAVKERFTLYYKLEKISGKKLVAFYNIANGILFCFLAGSMITVSATAVGVPTNIEMPKLTDVMPNSVTWVVIVLIIGGITTWIAARGYNMVSRAANWMSPVIVFAFLACGITALNQLEINSFSDLTLERSNL
;
A
#
# COMPACT_ATOMS: atom_id res chain seq x y z
N MET A 1 -28.52 -34.50 -6.66
CA MET A 1 -28.59 -33.02 -6.58
C MET A 1 -27.20 -32.48 -6.77
N LYS A 2 -26.82 -32.07 -7.99
CA LYS A 2 -25.47 -31.53 -8.28
C LYS A 2 -25.44 -30.08 -7.82
N THR A 3 -24.78 -29.83 -6.71
CA THR A 3 -24.47 -28.46 -6.25
C THR A 3 -23.55 -27.82 -7.28
N ASN A 4 -24.06 -26.80 -7.93
CA ASN A 4 -23.32 -25.91 -8.82
C ASN A 4 -22.29 -25.17 -7.98
N LYS A 5 -21.06 -25.68 -7.89
CA LYS A 5 -19.94 -24.99 -7.25
C LYS A 5 -19.65 -23.77 -8.10
N ASN A 6 -20.08 -22.62 -7.65
CA ASN A 6 -19.73 -21.32 -8.22
C ASN A 6 -18.21 -21.24 -8.45
N HIS A 7 -17.84 -20.89 -9.67
CA HIS A 7 -16.48 -20.81 -10.19
C HIS A 7 -15.57 -19.73 -9.51
N ASN A 8 -16.06 -19.11 -8.45
CA ASN A 8 -15.38 -18.06 -7.68
C ASN A 8 -15.10 -18.45 -6.21
N SER A 9 -15.02 -19.76 -5.90
CA SER A 9 -14.60 -20.14 -4.56
C SER A 9 -13.13 -19.77 -4.38
N GLU A 10 -12.86 -18.73 -3.60
CA GLU A 10 -11.56 -18.50 -3.01
C GLU A 10 -11.24 -19.74 -2.16
N PHE A 11 -10.02 -20.29 -2.31
CA PHE A 11 -9.61 -21.51 -1.61
C PHE A 11 -9.28 -21.20 -0.14
N GLU A 12 -10.30 -20.75 0.64
CA GLU A 12 -10.10 -20.22 1.98
C GLU A 12 -9.60 -21.27 2.98
N ARG A 13 -10.07 -22.51 2.83
CA ARG A 13 -9.81 -23.61 3.79
C ARG A 13 -9.22 -24.86 3.16
N GLU A 14 -8.72 -24.76 1.97
CA GLU A 14 -8.07 -25.84 1.24
C GLU A 14 -6.81 -25.35 0.54
N ALA A 15 -5.88 -26.25 0.26
CA ALA A 15 -4.66 -25.90 -0.46
C ALA A 15 -5.00 -25.49 -1.90
N VAL A 16 -4.48 -24.35 -2.35
CA VAL A 16 -4.65 -23.90 -3.73
C VAL A 16 -4.09 -24.96 -4.68
N PRO A 17 -4.89 -25.49 -5.64
CA PRO A 17 -4.40 -26.46 -6.61
C PRO A 17 -3.28 -25.86 -7.47
N THR A 18 -2.32 -26.69 -7.90
CA THR A 18 -1.16 -26.22 -8.67
C THR A 18 -1.55 -25.53 -9.99
N ASN A 19 -2.63 -25.98 -10.63
CA ASN A 19 -3.15 -25.39 -11.87
C ASN A 19 -3.86 -24.02 -11.68
N LYS A 20 -4.04 -23.58 -10.44
CA LYS A 20 -4.62 -22.27 -10.08
C LYS A 20 -3.58 -21.29 -9.56
N LEU A 21 -2.33 -21.73 -9.41
CA LEU A 21 -1.24 -20.84 -9.04
C LEU A 21 -1.03 -19.79 -10.13
N LYS A 22 -0.76 -18.58 -9.70
CA LYS A 22 -0.51 -17.44 -10.58
C LYS A 22 0.99 -17.30 -10.86
N ASP A 23 1.32 -16.89 -12.08
CA ASP A 23 2.68 -16.55 -12.46
C ASP A 23 3.11 -15.19 -11.86
N TRP A 24 4.42 -14.99 -11.72
CA TRP A 24 5.00 -13.76 -11.18
C TRP A 24 4.51 -12.47 -11.88
N LYS A 25 4.23 -12.56 -13.18
CA LYS A 25 3.70 -11.43 -13.96
C LYS A 25 2.37 -10.90 -13.44
N SER A 26 1.54 -11.76 -12.86
CA SER A 26 0.25 -11.34 -12.29
C SER A 26 0.41 -10.54 -10.97
N PHE A 27 1.58 -10.65 -10.33
CA PHE A 27 1.90 -9.94 -9.10
C PHE A 27 2.70 -8.66 -9.33
N LEU A 28 3.34 -8.51 -10.50
CA LEU A 28 4.26 -7.42 -10.76
C LEU A 28 3.64 -6.04 -10.54
N GLY A 29 2.45 -5.81 -11.09
CA GLY A 29 1.74 -4.55 -10.94
C GLY A 29 1.26 -4.30 -9.51
N MET A 30 0.87 -5.35 -8.79
CA MET A 30 0.48 -5.21 -7.40
C MET A 30 1.66 -4.82 -6.51
N TYR A 31 2.81 -5.48 -6.67
CA TYR A 31 4.03 -5.13 -5.94
C TYR A 31 4.53 -3.73 -6.30
N ALA A 32 4.55 -3.38 -7.58
CA ALA A 32 4.93 -2.04 -8.01
C ALA A 32 3.99 -0.98 -7.45
N GLY A 33 2.67 -1.23 -7.45
CA GLY A 33 1.68 -0.33 -6.89
C GLY A 33 1.74 -0.20 -5.37
N GLU A 34 2.14 -1.26 -4.66
CA GLU A 34 2.33 -1.23 -3.21
C GLU A 34 3.54 -0.36 -2.81
N HIS A 35 4.63 -0.40 -3.58
CA HIS A 35 5.86 0.32 -3.29
C HIS A 35 5.95 1.71 -3.96
N ALA A 36 5.04 2.03 -4.85
CA ALA A 36 4.90 3.32 -5.51
C ALA A 36 3.51 3.92 -5.28
N ALA A 37 2.95 3.70 -4.10
CA ALA A 37 1.64 4.25 -3.73
C ALA A 37 1.75 5.75 -3.40
N GLY A 38 0.65 6.49 -3.56
CA GLY A 38 0.59 7.92 -3.21
C GLY A 38 0.94 8.20 -1.74
N THR A 39 0.73 7.24 -0.84
CA THR A 39 1.12 7.31 0.57
C THR A 39 2.64 7.39 0.76
N GLU A 40 3.43 6.82 -0.15
CA GLU A 40 4.89 6.86 -0.08
C GLU A 40 5.44 8.28 -0.25
N PHE A 41 4.74 9.15 -0.99
CA PHE A 41 5.11 10.57 -1.08
C PHE A 41 4.98 11.31 0.26
N MET A 42 4.18 10.79 1.18
CA MET A 42 3.96 11.40 2.48
C MET A 42 4.99 11.00 3.53
N ILE A 43 5.70 9.87 3.32
CA ILE A 43 6.68 9.34 4.28
C ILE A 43 7.81 10.35 4.50
N GLY A 44 8.42 10.85 3.42
CA GLY A 44 9.50 11.83 3.51
C GLY A 44 9.11 13.07 4.33
N PRO A 45 8.11 13.85 3.90
CA PRO A 45 7.64 15.02 4.64
C PRO A 45 7.27 14.71 6.11
N LEU A 46 6.59 13.58 6.36
CA LEU A 46 6.19 13.21 7.71
C LEU A 46 7.38 13.02 8.65
N PHE A 47 8.43 12.33 8.23
CA PHE A 47 9.61 12.12 9.05
C PHE A 47 10.45 13.41 9.20
N LEU A 48 10.51 14.25 8.18
CA LEU A 48 11.17 15.55 8.27
C LEU A 48 10.48 16.48 9.28
N THR A 49 9.14 16.47 9.35
CA THR A 49 8.41 17.30 10.34
C THR A 49 8.69 16.91 11.79
N VAL A 50 9.13 15.69 12.07
CA VAL A 50 9.54 15.24 13.40
C VAL A 50 11.05 15.30 13.63
N GLY A 51 11.80 15.97 12.73
CA GLY A 51 13.23 16.27 12.90
C GLY A 51 14.17 15.12 12.51
N VAL A 52 13.73 14.17 11.69
CA VAL A 52 14.59 13.10 11.15
C VAL A 52 15.42 13.68 10.00
N SER A 53 16.75 13.47 10.01
CA SER A 53 17.59 13.92 8.92
C SER A 53 17.34 13.14 7.63
N ALA A 54 17.59 13.75 6.47
CA ALA A 54 17.44 13.09 5.17
C ALA A 54 18.33 11.83 5.07
N PHE A 55 19.52 11.85 5.66
CA PHE A 55 20.42 10.69 5.72
C PHE A 55 19.83 9.54 6.55
N ASP A 56 19.35 9.83 7.77
CA ASP A 56 18.75 8.83 8.65
C ASP A 56 17.49 8.22 8.00
N LEU A 57 16.69 9.06 7.31
CA LEU A 57 15.52 8.60 6.57
C LEU A 57 15.90 7.64 5.43
N LEU A 58 16.87 8.02 4.60
CA LEU A 58 17.32 7.17 3.48
C LEU A 58 17.90 5.84 3.98
N VAL A 59 18.77 5.88 4.98
CA VAL A 59 19.36 4.66 5.56
C VAL A 59 18.30 3.80 6.22
N GLY A 60 17.39 4.42 6.98
CA GLY A 60 16.28 3.72 7.62
C GLY A 60 15.35 3.04 6.64
N LEU A 61 14.97 3.71 5.55
CA LEU A 61 14.15 3.14 4.49
C LEU A 61 14.86 1.99 3.76
N LEU A 62 16.14 2.14 3.42
CA LEU A 62 16.92 1.09 2.76
C LEU A 62 17.05 -0.16 3.64
N LEU A 63 17.41 0.02 4.91
CA LEU A 63 17.55 -1.09 5.85
C LEU A 63 16.20 -1.73 6.17
N GLY A 64 15.17 -0.94 6.40
CA GLY A 64 13.82 -1.42 6.67
C GLY A 64 13.26 -2.26 5.51
N ASN A 65 13.36 -1.76 4.29
CA ASN A 65 12.95 -2.50 3.09
C ASN A 65 13.78 -3.76 2.87
N LEU A 66 15.10 -3.71 3.09
CA LEU A 66 15.95 -4.89 3.00
C LEU A 66 15.51 -5.97 3.99
N LEU A 67 15.29 -5.62 5.26
CA LEU A 67 14.82 -6.54 6.28
C LEU A 67 13.43 -7.09 5.97
N ALA A 68 12.53 -6.27 5.45
CA ALA A 68 11.19 -6.70 5.01
C ALA A 68 11.30 -7.73 3.88
N VAL A 69 12.09 -7.46 2.84
CA VAL A 69 12.30 -8.40 1.72
C VAL A 69 12.94 -9.70 2.19
N LEU A 70 13.93 -9.64 3.08
CA LEU A 70 14.56 -10.83 3.64
C LEU A 70 13.57 -11.66 4.46
N SER A 71 12.76 -11.03 5.30
CA SER A 71 11.72 -11.72 6.07
C SER A 71 10.66 -12.36 5.17
N TRP A 72 10.21 -11.66 4.13
CA TRP A 72 9.27 -12.23 3.16
C TRP A 72 9.87 -13.41 2.41
N ARG A 73 11.10 -13.28 1.94
CA ARG A 73 11.77 -14.34 1.17
C ARG A 73 12.01 -15.60 2.00
N PHE A 74 12.51 -15.46 3.21
CA PHE A 74 12.96 -16.60 4.01
C PHE A 74 11.91 -17.17 4.95
N LEU A 75 10.94 -16.37 5.39
CA LEU A 75 9.88 -16.79 6.31
C LEU A 75 8.55 -16.99 5.59
N THR A 76 7.90 -15.91 5.17
CA THR A 76 6.51 -15.95 4.72
C THR A 76 6.31 -16.64 3.38
N SER A 77 7.11 -16.32 2.38
CA SER A 77 6.94 -16.90 1.04
C SER A 77 7.20 -18.40 1.02
N ASN A 78 8.15 -18.87 1.83
CA ASN A 78 8.48 -20.28 1.92
C ASN A 78 7.31 -21.11 2.48
N ILE A 79 6.62 -20.58 3.50
CA ILE A 79 5.42 -21.21 4.07
C ILE A 79 4.27 -21.17 3.06
N ALA A 80 4.02 -20.01 2.44
CA ALA A 80 2.93 -19.85 1.48
C ALA A 80 3.08 -20.76 0.26
N VAL A 81 4.28 -20.86 -0.31
CA VAL A 81 4.56 -21.68 -1.50
C VAL A 81 4.48 -23.18 -1.19
N LYS A 82 5.00 -23.62 -0.05
CA LYS A 82 5.00 -25.05 0.32
C LYS A 82 3.61 -25.55 0.69
N GLU A 83 2.87 -24.79 1.49
CA GLU A 83 1.60 -25.23 2.03
C GLU A 83 0.40 -24.81 1.19
N ARG A 84 0.53 -23.72 0.43
CA ARG A 84 -0.51 -23.18 -0.45
C ARG A 84 -1.83 -22.85 0.25
N PHE A 85 -1.77 -22.60 1.56
CA PHE A 85 -2.90 -22.16 2.37
C PHE A 85 -2.97 -20.64 2.45
N THR A 86 -4.16 -20.12 2.70
CA THR A 86 -4.31 -18.74 3.13
C THR A 86 -3.67 -18.55 4.51
N LEU A 87 -3.17 -17.33 4.78
CA LEU A 87 -2.58 -16.98 6.07
C LEU A 87 -3.55 -17.29 7.23
N TYR A 88 -4.79 -16.91 7.09
CA TYR A 88 -5.82 -17.10 8.13
C TYR A 88 -6.07 -18.56 8.44
N TYR A 89 -6.15 -19.40 7.43
CA TYR A 89 -6.34 -20.84 7.64
C TYR A 89 -5.13 -21.51 8.29
N LYS A 90 -3.93 -21.06 7.91
CA LYS A 90 -2.71 -21.54 8.57
C LYS A 90 -2.66 -21.14 10.04
N LEU A 91 -2.99 -19.87 10.35
CA LEU A 91 -3.07 -19.39 11.72
C LEU A 91 -4.14 -20.14 12.53
N GLU A 92 -5.30 -20.45 11.93
CA GLU A 92 -6.36 -21.24 12.57
C GLU A 92 -5.85 -22.63 12.96
N LYS A 93 -5.04 -23.27 12.11
CA LYS A 93 -4.44 -24.57 12.42
C LYS A 93 -3.41 -24.54 13.56
N ILE A 94 -2.68 -23.42 13.69
CA ILE A 94 -1.62 -23.29 14.70
C ILE A 94 -2.19 -22.81 16.04
N SER A 95 -3.05 -21.82 16.01
CA SER A 95 -3.46 -21.02 17.18
C SER A 95 -4.93 -21.20 17.56
N GLY A 96 -5.70 -21.95 16.76
CA GLY A 96 -7.11 -22.19 16.97
C GLY A 96 -8.02 -21.03 16.58
N LYS A 97 -9.32 -21.31 16.47
CA LYS A 97 -10.33 -20.41 15.92
C LYS A 97 -10.50 -19.09 16.70
N LYS A 98 -10.40 -19.14 18.03
CA LYS A 98 -10.65 -17.95 18.88
C LYS A 98 -9.59 -16.87 18.68
N LEU A 99 -8.29 -17.28 18.66
CA LEU A 99 -7.19 -16.35 18.47
C LEU A 99 -7.20 -15.74 17.07
N VAL A 100 -7.51 -16.55 16.04
CA VAL A 100 -7.63 -16.07 14.67
C VAL A 100 -8.81 -15.12 14.49
N ALA A 101 -9.94 -15.36 15.14
CA ALA A 101 -11.07 -14.42 15.10
C ALA A 101 -10.67 -13.06 15.68
N PHE A 102 -9.98 -13.03 16.82
CA PHE A 102 -9.46 -11.80 17.41
C PHE A 102 -8.47 -11.09 16.46
N TYR A 103 -7.51 -11.85 15.91
CA TYR A 103 -6.55 -11.33 14.93
C TYR A 103 -7.24 -10.72 13.70
N ASN A 104 -8.26 -11.41 13.16
CA ASN A 104 -8.99 -10.94 11.99
C ASN A 104 -9.77 -9.64 12.27
N ILE A 105 -10.38 -9.52 13.46
CA ILE A 105 -11.06 -8.29 13.87
C ILE A 105 -10.07 -7.14 13.97
N ALA A 106 -8.94 -7.36 14.67
CA ALA A 106 -7.91 -6.34 14.83
C ALA A 106 -7.34 -5.90 13.48
N ASN A 107 -6.99 -6.84 12.59
CA ASN A 107 -6.54 -6.55 11.23
C ASN A 107 -7.62 -5.86 10.39
N GLY A 108 -8.88 -6.29 10.49
CA GLY A 108 -9.98 -5.66 9.77
C GLY A 108 -10.10 -4.18 10.11
N ILE A 109 -10.04 -3.84 11.40
CA ILE A 109 -10.05 -2.45 11.87
C ILE A 109 -8.83 -1.70 11.31
N LEU A 110 -7.63 -2.26 11.44
CA LEU A 110 -6.41 -1.65 10.91
C LEU A 110 -6.50 -1.37 9.41
N PHE A 111 -6.94 -2.34 8.63
CA PHE A 111 -7.09 -2.18 7.17
C PHE A 111 -8.18 -1.17 6.78
N CYS A 112 -9.23 -1.00 7.58
CA CYS A 112 -10.20 0.07 7.36
C CYS A 112 -9.55 1.47 7.49
N PHE A 113 -8.71 1.67 8.50
CA PHE A 113 -7.97 2.93 8.67
C PHE A 113 -6.97 3.15 7.52
N LEU A 114 -6.21 2.11 7.14
CA LEU A 114 -5.27 2.18 6.02
C LEU A 114 -6.00 2.51 4.70
N ALA A 115 -7.10 1.84 4.41
CA ALA A 115 -7.89 2.10 3.21
C ALA A 115 -8.44 3.53 3.20
N GLY A 116 -8.93 4.02 4.34
CA GLY A 116 -9.39 5.40 4.48
C GLY A 116 -8.29 6.41 4.19
N SER A 117 -7.10 6.22 4.75
CA SER A 117 -5.96 7.11 4.50
C SER A 117 -5.52 7.08 3.02
N MET A 118 -5.46 5.91 2.38
CA MET A 118 -5.11 5.78 0.97
C MET A 118 -6.14 6.45 0.04
N ILE A 119 -7.44 6.32 0.34
CA ILE A 119 -8.51 7.01 -0.39
C ILE A 119 -8.37 8.53 -0.24
N THR A 120 -8.07 8.99 0.97
CA THR A 120 -7.86 10.41 1.27
C THR A 120 -6.68 10.99 0.49
N VAL A 121 -5.52 10.32 0.49
CA VAL A 121 -4.34 10.73 -0.30
C VAL A 121 -4.65 10.74 -1.78
N SER A 122 -5.39 9.75 -2.28
CA SER A 122 -5.83 9.71 -3.69
C SER A 122 -6.77 10.87 -4.04
N ALA A 123 -7.67 11.25 -3.13
CA ALA A 123 -8.54 12.41 -3.29
C ALA A 123 -7.74 13.72 -3.32
N THR A 124 -6.70 13.83 -2.49
CA THR A 124 -5.78 14.97 -2.49
C THR A 124 -5.08 15.12 -3.83
N ALA A 125 -4.63 14.01 -4.44
CA ALA A 125 -4.00 14.04 -5.77
C ALA A 125 -4.93 14.56 -6.87
N VAL A 126 -6.25 14.38 -6.74
CA VAL A 126 -7.26 14.96 -7.64
C VAL A 126 -7.55 16.41 -7.29
N GLY A 127 -7.57 16.76 -6.01
CA GLY A 127 -7.87 18.11 -5.52
C GLY A 127 -6.81 19.14 -5.91
N VAL A 128 -5.51 18.77 -5.89
CA VAL A 128 -4.40 19.68 -6.19
C VAL A 128 -4.54 20.36 -7.58
N PRO A 129 -4.67 19.62 -8.69
CA PRO A 129 -4.76 20.24 -10.02
C PRO A 129 -6.08 20.97 -10.27
N THR A 130 -7.11 20.71 -9.47
CA THR A 130 -8.43 21.32 -9.60
C THR A 130 -8.64 22.52 -8.67
N ASN A 131 -7.62 22.92 -7.88
CA ASN A 131 -7.67 23.99 -6.89
C ASN A 131 -8.85 23.86 -5.91
N ILE A 132 -9.19 22.63 -5.54
CA ILE A 132 -10.24 22.36 -4.56
C ILE A 132 -9.66 22.52 -3.16
N GLU A 133 -10.41 23.20 -2.30
CA GLU A 133 -10.04 23.37 -0.91
C GLU A 133 -9.99 22.00 -0.20
N MET A 134 -8.83 21.67 0.37
CA MET A 134 -8.56 20.38 0.96
C MET A 134 -8.17 20.52 2.43
N PRO A 135 -8.52 19.55 3.29
CA PRO A 135 -8.06 19.55 4.68
C PRO A 135 -6.53 19.38 4.71
N LYS A 136 -5.91 20.00 5.70
CA LYS A 136 -4.49 19.77 6.02
C LYS A 136 -4.33 18.34 6.56
N LEU A 137 -3.11 17.80 6.51
CA LEU A 137 -2.80 16.46 7.04
C LEU A 137 -3.13 16.28 8.53
N THR A 138 -3.16 17.38 9.27
CA THR A 138 -3.45 17.41 10.72
C THR A 138 -4.93 17.63 11.01
N ASP A 139 -5.75 17.94 10.02
CA ASP A 139 -7.16 18.22 10.21
C ASP A 139 -7.94 16.91 10.39
N VAL A 140 -8.74 16.86 11.45
CA VAL A 140 -9.56 15.68 11.77
C VAL A 140 -10.85 15.65 10.96
N MET A 141 -11.31 16.81 10.50
CA MET A 141 -12.59 16.96 9.79
C MET A 141 -12.38 17.54 8.40
N PRO A 142 -13.21 17.11 7.42
CA PRO A 142 -13.18 17.71 6.10
C PRO A 142 -13.61 19.18 6.14
N ASN A 143 -12.95 20.02 5.34
CA ASN A 143 -13.19 21.46 5.28
C ASN A 143 -14.12 21.87 4.14
N SER A 144 -14.38 21.00 3.16
CA SER A 144 -15.27 21.29 2.04
C SER A 144 -16.14 20.10 1.63
N VAL A 145 -17.38 20.39 1.21
CA VAL A 145 -18.31 19.38 0.70
C VAL A 145 -17.80 18.77 -0.60
N THR A 146 -17.18 19.59 -1.46
CA THR A 146 -16.63 19.16 -2.74
C THR A 146 -15.54 18.11 -2.55
N TRP A 147 -14.67 18.30 -1.56
CA TRP A 147 -13.64 17.32 -1.23
C TRP A 147 -14.24 16.01 -0.73
N VAL A 148 -15.27 16.06 0.13
CA VAL A 148 -15.99 14.86 0.60
C VAL A 148 -16.59 14.08 -0.57
N VAL A 149 -17.18 14.77 -1.56
CA VAL A 149 -17.74 14.11 -2.76
C VAL A 149 -16.63 13.39 -3.55
N ILE A 150 -15.47 14.00 -3.72
CA ILE A 150 -14.32 13.37 -4.40
C ILE A 150 -13.87 12.11 -3.63
N VAL A 151 -13.73 12.19 -2.31
CA VAL A 151 -13.38 11.03 -1.45
C VAL A 151 -14.39 9.90 -1.63
N LEU A 152 -15.70 10.21 -1.63
CA LEU A 152 -16.75 9.21 -1.83
C LEU A 152 -16.70 8.58 -3.23
N ILE A 153 -16.43 9.35 -4.27
CA ILE A 153 -16.30 8.83 -5.64
C ILE A 153 -15.10 7.90 -5.74
N ILE A 154 -13.92 8.33 -5.26
CA ILE A 154 -12.70 7.53 -5.31
C ILE A 154 -12.86 6.29 -4.45
N GLY A 155 -13.39 6.42 -3.24
CA GLY A 155 -13.68 5.30 -2.35
C GLY A 155 -14.68 4.31 -2.96
N GLY A 156 -15.71 4.80 -3.63
CA GLY A 156 -16.67 3.98 -4.36
C GLY A 156 -16.03 3.19 -5.50
N ILE A 157 -15.18 3.83 -6.31
CA ILE A 157 -14.48 3.17 -7.43
C ILE A 157 -13.51 2.10 -6.90
N THR A 158 -12.70 2.42 -5.89
CA THR A 158 -11.75 1.47 -5.31
C THR A 158 -12.45 0.29 -4.65
N THR A 159 -13.53 0.54 -3.91
CA THR A 159 -14.35 -0.50 -3.30
C THR A 159 -14.99 -1.40 -4.36
N TRP A 160 -15.51 -0.81 -5.44
CA TRP A 160 -16.09 -1.57 -6.54
C TRP A 160 -15.06 -2.47 -7.25
N ILE A 161 -13.82 -1.99 -7.47
CA ILE A 161 -12.73 -2.80 -8.02
C ILE A 161 -12.38 -3.93 -7.05
N ALA A 162 -12.23 -3.63 -5.75
CA ALA A 162 -11.88 -4.61 -4.72
C ALA A 162 -12.95 -5.71 -4.58
N ALA A 163 -14.23 -5.35 -4.62
CA ALA A 163 -15.36 -6.29 -4.53
C ALA A 163 -15.40 -7.30 -5.69
N ARG A 164 -14.73 -7.00 -6.81
CA ARG A 164 -14.61 -7.92 -7.95
C ARG A 164 -13.50 -8.96 -7.81
N GLY A 165 -12.79 -8.91 -6.69
CA GLY A 165 -11.77 -9.89 -6.32
C GLY A 165 -10.43 -9.70 -7.01
N TYR A 166 -9.49 -10.59 -6.67
CA TYR A 166 -8.07 -10.51 -7.02
C TYR A 166 -7.81 -10.23 -8.51
N ASN A 167 -8.52 -10.88 -9.42
CA ASN A 167 -8.25 -10.74 -10.85
C ASN A 167 -8.51 -9.32 -11.36
N MET A 168 -9.52 -8.64 -10.84
CA MET A 168 -9.81 -7.24 -11.20
C MET A 168 -8.79 -6.30 -10.58
N VAL A 169 -8.45 -6.50 -9.31
CA VAL A 169 -7.42 -5.72 -8.61
C VAL A 169 -6.06 -5.85 -9.30
N SER A 170 -5.63 -7.08 -9.61
CA SER A 170 -4.37 -7.33 -10.32
C SER A 170 -4.33 -6.68 -11.71
N ARG A 171 -5.44 -6.71 -12.45
CA ARG A 171 -5.53 -6.06 -13.77
C ARG A 171 -5.44 -4.55 -13.64
N ALA A 172 -6.18 -3.96 -12.71
CA ALA A 172 -6.13 -2.51 -12.45
C ALA A 172 -4.72 -2.08 -12.02
N ALA A 173 -4.08 -2.82 -11.12
CA ALA A 173 -2.73 -2.55 -10.65
C ALA A 173 -1.70 -2.65 -11.79
N ASN A 174 -1.75 -3.68 -12.62
CA ASN A 174 -0.84 -3.84 -13.76
C ASN A 174 -0.96 -2.71 -14.78
N TRP A 175 -2.14 -2.11 -14.90
CA TRP A 175 -2.37 -0.99 -15.81
C TRP A 175 -1.95 0.35 -15.21
N MET A 176 -2.21 0.57 -13.93
CA MET A 176 -1.93 1.83 -13.25
C MET A 176 -0.50 1.96 -12.73
N SER A 177 0.14 0.87 -12.31
CA SER A 177 1.46 0.91 -11.70
C SER A 177 2.55 1.54 -12.58
N PRO A 178 2.63 1.29 -13.90
CA PRO A 178 3.60 1.98 -14.74
C PRO A 178 3.42 3.50 -14.72
N VAL A 179 2.17 3.99 -14.75
CA VAL A 179 1.87 5.43 -14.70
C VAL A 179 2.35 6.04 -13.39
N ILE A 180 2.10 5.35 -12.27
CA ILE A 180 2.51 5.81 -10.94
C ILE A 180 4.04 5.83 -10.84
N VAL A 181 4.73 4.78 -11.29
CA VAL A 181 6.21 4.71 -11.29
C VAL A 181 6.80 5.84 -12.12
N PHE A 182 6.26 6.12 -13.30
CA PHE A 182 6.72 7.24 -14.13
C PHE A 182 6.46 8.60 -13.46
N ALA A 183 5.32 8.76 -12.80
CA ALA A 183 5.02 9.97 -12.03
C ALA A 183 6.02 10.17 -10.88
N PHE A 184 6.36 9.12 -10.13
CA PHE A 184 7.39 9.15 -9.08
C PHE A 184 8.75 9.55 -9.62
N LEU A 185 9.19 8.94 -10.73
CA LEU A 185 10.46 9.27 -11.36
C LEU A 185 10.49 10.73 -11.83
N ALA A 186 9.42 11.20 -12.47
CA ALA A 186 9.32 12.59 -12.91
C ALA A 186 9.37 13.58 -11.74
N CYS A 187 8.62 13.31 -10.67
CA CYS A 187 8.66 14.12 -9.45
C CYS A 187 10.07 14.10 -8.80
N GLY A 188 10.72 12.94 -8.74
CA GLY A 188 12.07 12.82 -8.22
C GLY A 188 13.08 13.64 -9.04
N ILE A 189 13.05 13.55 -10.38
CA ILE A 189 13.93 14.30 -11.27
C ILE A 189 13.71 15.81 -11.13
N THR A 190 12.46 16.26 -11.08
CA THR A 190 12.16 17.69 -10.90
C THR A 190 12.57 18.19 -9.52
N ALA A 191 12.42 17.39 -8.48
CA ALA A 191 12.87 17.74 -7.14
C ALA A 191 14.40 17.84 -7.05
N LEU A 192 15.15 16.94 -7.70
CA LEU A 192 16.62 16.99 -7.74
C LEU A 192 17.14 18.32 -8.28
N ASN A 193 16.49 18.89 -9.29
CA ASN A 193 16.86 20.19 -9.87
C ASN A 193 16.62 21.37 -8.92
N GLN A 194 15.84 21.19 -7.86
CA GLN A 194 15.53 22.21 -6.86
C GLN A 194 16.40 22.07 -5.60
N LEU A 195 17.10 20.95 -5.47
CA LEU A 195 18.00 20.70 -4.36
C LEU A 195 19.38 21.33 -4.67
N GLU A 196 19.72 22.40 -3.97
CA GLU A 196 21.06 23.00 -3.98
C GLU A 196 22.02 22.14 -3.13
N ILE A 197 22.10 20.83 -3.42
CA ILE A 197 23.04 19.93 -2.73
C ILE A 197 24.41 20.07 -3.39
N ASN A 198 25.29 20.83 -2.75
CA ASN A 198 26.67 21.01 -3.20
C ASN A 198 27.64 19.99 -2.60
N SER A 199 27.24 19.32 -1.50
CA SER A 199 28.07 18.35 -0.79
C SER A 199 27.25 17.31 -0.05
N PHE A 200 27.84 16.12 0.16
CA PHE A 200 27.23 15.06 0.99
C PHE A 200 26.98 15.51 2.44
N SER A 201 27.76 16.48 2.91
CA SER A 201 27.57 17.10 4.24
C SER A 201 26.25 17.87 4.35
N ASP A 202 25.72 18.40 3.25
CA ASP A 202 24.47 19.17 3.26
C ASP A 202 23.27 18.28 3.61
N LEU A 203 23.33 16.99 3.26
CA LEU A 203 22.33 15.98 3.64
C LEU A 203 22.31 15.66 5.14
N THR A 204 23.43 15.94 5.85
CA THR A 204 23.58 15.62 7.27
C THR A 204 23.45 16.82 8.19
N LEU A 205 23.60 18.04 7.66
CA LEU A 205 23.66 19.29 8.44
C LEU A 205 22.30 19.90 8.80
N GLU A 206 21.20 19.46 8.22
CA GLU A 206 19.86 19.98 8.53
C GLU A 206 19.41 19.76 9.99
N ARG A 207 20.18 18.99 10.76
CA ARG A 207 19.89 18.70 12.17
C ARG A 207 20.18 19.86 13.14
N SER A 208 20.87 20.90 12.70
CA SER A 208 21.35 21.96 13.60
C SER A 208 20.54 23.26 13.58
N ASN A 209 19.57 23.41 12.68
CA ASN A 209 18.86 24.67 12.45
C ASN A 209 17.31 24.57 12.62
N LEU A 210 16.79 23.50 13.23
CA LEU A 210 15.43 23.38 13.73
C LEU A 210 15.46 23.25 15.24
#